data_143f0cc777b307030d840e34849ed71d
#
_entry.id   143f0cc777b307030d840e34849ed71d
#
_cell.length_a   1.000
_cell.length_b   1.000
_cell.length_c   1.000
_cell.angle_alpha   90.00
_cell.angle_beta   90.00
_cell.angle_gamma   90.00
#
_symmetry.space_group_name_H-M   'P 1'
#
loop_
_entity.id
_entity.type
_entity.pdbx_description
1 polymer ?
#
loop_
_entity_poly.entity_id
_entity_poly.type
_entity_poly.pdbx_seq_one_letter_code
_entity_poly.pdbx_strand_id
1 'polypeptide(L)'
;MAGTPNYNRREFLATLGAGAAAAVVFDQSAARENAGLQSIRKRIEARTFPSVFQAWNPADNLKDEDKLTTIARHDLLFHGVGFFGLKWDHKHAGLATKFRKDSIRRGLAKRKELLDKNPNLILIAEIRYRDASRKWFPQDYKWWKRGKDGKTMLGWAEGGHLQMDFSQDAYRKHVAAQAGAAVASGVVDGVMLDWWRDDDDRLALMKLIRAAVGPDALILANANDRTTPRTAKFINGYFMECYRSATPFQWRKIAETLAWVEKNLRKPRINCLETWYHKSRKDLHLMRAATTLSLTHSDGYCLFSDPNTLSSGDHLHNWYAFWNKSLGRPKAAGRRNRDGSARREFDNGTVVYNPMGNKPLTVTFDAARTSLSSGKTGRTHTINPCDGDILLLKPSGSAR
;
A
#
# COMPACT_ATOMS: atom_id res chain seq x y z
N MET A 1 2.88 -63.91 1.26
CA MET A 1 2.49 -63.24 -0.01
C MET A 1 1.17 -62.54 0.25
N ALA A 2 1.20 -61.26 0.50
CA ALA A 2 0.01 -60.45 0.72
C ALA A 2 0.01 -59.34 -0.36
N GLY A 3 -1.04 -59.37 -1.21
CA GLY A 3 -1.18 -58.49 -2.34
C GLY A 3 -1.50 -57.05 -1.97
N THR A 4 -0.84 -56.11 -2.61
CA THR A 4 -1.12 -54.68 -2.58
C THR A 4 -2.44 -54.38 -3.30
N PRO A 5 -3.35 -53.57 -2.75
CA PRO A 5 -4.54 -53.16 -3.45
C PRO A 5 -4.22 -52.08 -4.49
N ASN A 6 -4.57 -52.35 -5.75
CA ASN A 6 -4.56 -51.39 -6.85
C ASN A 6 -5.69 -50.35 -6.64
N TYR A 7 -5.37 -49.14 -6.29
CA TYR A 7 -6.31 -48.02 -6.29
C TYR A 7 -6.48 -47.45 -7.73
N ASN A 8 -7.72 -47.52 -8.21
CA ASN A 8 -8.09 -47.09 -9.56
C ASN A 8 -8.18 -45.56 -9.62
N ARG A 9 -7.46 -44.97 -10.57
CA ARG A 9 -7.31 -43.52 -10.78
C ARG A 9 -8.66 -42.78 -11.03
N ARG A 10 -9.74 -43.51 -11.27
CA ARG A 10 -11.09 -42.96 -11.46
C ARG A 10 -11.83 -42.64 -10.15
N GLU A 11 -11.51 -43.31 -9.08
CA GLU A 11 -12.17 -43.06 -7.76
C GLU A 11 -11.56 -41.86 -7.03
N PHE A 12 -10.30 -41.50 -7.33
CA PHE A 12 -9.65 -40.33 -6.74
C PHE A 12 -10.21 -39.00 -7.29
N LEU A 13 -10.80 -39.04 -8.48
CA LEU A 13 -11.43 -37.84 -9.10
C LEU A 13 -12.88 -37.64 -8.67
N ALA A 14 -13.55 -38.69 -8.15
CA ALA A 14 -14.94 -38.57 -7.70
C ALA A 14 -15.07 -37.98 -6.28
N THR A 15 -14.02 -38.07 -5.45
CA THR A 15 -14.05 -37.54 -4.06
C THR A 15 -13.62 -36.04 -3.98
N LEU A 16 -13.11 -35.46 -5.05
CA LEU A 16 -12.84 -34.02 -5.17
C LEU A 16 -14.01 -33.20 -5.73
N GLY A 17 -15.09 -33.87 -6.16
CA GLY A 17 -16.26 -33.24 -6.76
C GLY A 17 -17.38 -32.82 -5.80
N ALA A 18 -17.27 -33.10 -4.49
CA ALA A 18 -18.30 -32.73 -3.52
C ALA A 18 -17.88 -31.64 -2.51
N GLY A 19 -16.73 -31.02 -2.73
CA GLY A 19 -16.36 -29.75 -2.09
C GLY A 19 -16.99 -28.61 -2.89
N ALA A 20 -18.23 -28.24 -2.51
CA ALA A 20 -19.04 -27.19 -3.07
C ALA A 20 -18.20 -26.07 -3.71
N ALA A 21 -17.98 -26.11 -5.02
CA ALA A 21 -18.00 -24.93 -5.82
C ALA A 21 -19.40 -24.33 -5.65
N ALA A 22 -19.62 -23.52 -4.60
CA ALA A 22 -20.68 -22.55 -4.61
C ALA A 22 -20.30 -21.63 -5.78
N ALA A 23 -20.79 -21.97 -6.98
CA ALA A 23 -20.93 -21.04 -8.06
C ALA A 23 -21.83 -19.94 -7.48
N VAL A 24 -21.21 -18.89 -6.93
CA VAL A 24 -21.86 -17.63 -6.69
C VAL A 24 -22.21 -17.19 -8.11
N VAL A 25 -23.47 -17.38 -8.48
CA VAL A 25 -24.06 -16.74 -9.64
C VAL A 25 -24.02 -15.26 -9.30
N PHE A 26 -22.89 -14.60 -9.62
CA PHE A 26 -22.79 -13.16 -9.62
C PHE A 26 -23.77 -12.71 -10.68
N ASP A 27 -24.75 -11.93 -10.24
CA ASP A 27 -25.65 -11.20 -11.12
C ASP A 27 -24.77 -10.50 -12.18
N GLN A 28 -24.93 -10.90 -13.44
CA GLN A 28 -24.17 -10.33 -14.57
C GLN A 28 -24.42 -8.83 -14.73
N SER A 29 -25.41 -8.26 -14.04
CA SER A 29 -25.66 -6.82 -13.98
C SER A 29 -24.54 -6.07 -13.23
N ALA A 30 -24.01 -6.61 -12.12
CA ALA A 30 -22.90 -6.02 -11.40
C ALA A 30 -21.57 -6.09 -12.21
N ALA A 31 -21.39 -7.11 -13.03
CA ALA A 31 -20.24 -7.21 -13.95
C ALA A 31 -20.35 -6.21 -15.12
N ARG A 32 -21.57 -5.85 -15.54
CA ARG A 32 -21.80 -4.85 -16.61
C ARG A 32 -21.68 -3.41 -16.14
N GLU A 33 -22.02 -3.09 -14.88
CA GLU A 33 -21.79 -1.76 -14.30
C GLU A 33 -20.28 -1.45 -14.15
N ASN A 34 -19.43 -2.46 -14.00
CA ASN A 34 -17.96 -2.31 -14.01
C ASN A 34 -17.35 -2.15 -15.41
N ALA A 35 -18.10 -2.29 -16.48
CA ALA A 35 -17.57 -2.21 -17.85
C ALA A 35 -17.08 -0.80 -18.26
N GLY A 36 -17.40 0.24 -17.48
CA GLY A 36 -16.89 1.60 -17.65
C GLY A 36 -15.65 1.94 -16.83
N LEU A 37 -15.27 1.10 -15.82
CA LEU A 37 -14.12 1.35 -14.99
C LEU A 37 -12.83 0.83 -15.65
N GLN A 38 -11.80 1.67 -15.72
CA GLN A 38 -10.48 1.27 -16.20
C GLN A 38 -9.97 0.07 -15.37
N SER A 39 -9.27 -0.88 -16.02
CA SER A 39 -8.61 -1.97 -15.28
C SER A 39 -7.64 -1.42 -14.23
N ILE A 40 -7.41 -2.14 -13.14
CA ILE A 40 -6.48 -1.75 -12.08
C ILE A 40 -5.11 -1.32 -12.65
N ARG A 41 -4.59 -2.09 -13.61
CA ARG A 41 -3.31 -1.78 -14.26
C ARG A 41 -3.34 -0.43 -14.99
N LYS A 42 -4.41 -0.17 -15.77
CA LYS A 42 -4.55 1.11 -16.50
C LYS A 42 -4.62 2.30 -15.53
N ARG A 43 -5.31 2.18 -14.41
CA ARG A 43 -5.38 3.23 -13.38
C ARG A 43 -4.00 3.51 -12.77
N ILE A 44 -3.23 2.45 -12.44
CA ILE A 44 -1.86 2.59 -11.94
C ILE A 44 -0.96 3.28 -12.99
N GLU A 45 -1.09 2.92 -14.26
CA GLU A 45 -0.28 3.45 -15.35
C GLU A 45 -0.71 4.88 -15.80
N ALA A 46 -1.98 5.26 -15.59
CA ALA A 46 -2.53 6.55 -16.03
C ALA A 46 -2.25 7.70 -15.06
N ARG A 47 -1.87 7.40 -13.79
CA ARG A 47 -1.60 8.44 -12.80
C ARG A 47 -0.41 9.30 -13.17
N THR A 48 -0.37 10.50 -12.62
CA THR A 48 0.77 11.43 -12.74
C THR A 48 1.58 11.45 -11.44
N PHE A 49 2.73 12.11 -11.46
CA PHE A 49 3.63 12.19 -10.32
C PHE A 49 3.81 13.64 -9.85
N PRO A 50 4.07 13.88 -8.56
CA PRO A 50 4.18 12.90 -7.46
C PRO A 50 2.89 12.14 -7.23
N SER A 51 2.97 10.86 -6.88
CA SER A 51 1.85 10.04 -6.44
C SER A 51 1.89 9.90 -4.93
N VAL A 52 0.81 10.26 -4.27
CA VAL A 52 0.71 10.26 -2.80
C VAL A 52 -0.28 9.18 -2.38
N PHE A 53 0.03 8.46 -1.31
CA PHE A 53 -0.92 7.49 -0.75
C PHE A 53 -1.44 7.94 0.62
N GLN A 54 -2.60 7.39 0.99
CA GLN A 54 -3.19 7.53 2.31
C GLN A 54 -3.06 6.20 3.06
N ALA A 55 -2.42 6.24 4.23
CA ALA A 55 -2.41 5.16 5.21
C ALA A 55 -3.43 5.49 6.31
N TRP A 56 -4.54 4.75 6.36
CA TRP A 56 -5.71 4.92 7.24
C TRP A 56 -6.31 6.34 7.24
N ASN A 57 -5.57 7.40 7.59
CA ASN A 57 -6.13 8.74 7.72
C ASN A 57 -5.71 9.67 6.56
N PRO A 58 -6.62 10.56 6.10
CA PRO A 58 -6.30 11.56 5.09
C PRO A 58 -5.49 12.72 5.69
N ALA A 59 -5.08 13.66 4.84
CA ALA A 59 -4.50 14.93 5.28
C ALA A 59 -5.48 15.67 6.20
N ASP A 60 -4.95 16.30 7.26
CA ASP A 60 -5.73 16.97 8.31
C ASP A 60 -5.63 18.51 8.29
N ASN A 61 -4.84 19.06 7.38
CA ASN A 61 -4.65 20.52 7.24
C ASN A 61 -5.58 21.19 6.22
N LEU A 62 -6.40 20.42 5.52
CA LEU A 62 -7.34 20.91 4.49
C LEU A 62 -8.75 21.07 5.09
N LYS A 63 -8.88 21.99 6.05
CA LYS A 63 -10.09 22.11 6.89
C LYS A 63 -11.36 22.55 6.13
N ASP A 64 -11.18 23.28 5.03
CA ASP A 64 -12.30 23.82 4.24
C ASP A 64 -12.72 22.90 3.08
N GLU A 65 -12.06 21.76 2.96
CA GLU A 65 -12.34 20.79 1.90
C GLU A 65 -13.23 19.66 2.39
N ASP A 66 -14.17 19.22 1.56
CA ASP A 66 -14.98 18.05 1.90
C ASP A 66 -14.10 16.78 2.01
N LYS A 67 -14.49 15.90 2.93
CA LYS A 67 -13.70 14.71 3.28
C LYS A 67 -13.43 13.78 2.08
N LEU A 68 -14.38 13.61 1.17
CA LEU A 68 -14.20 12.75 0.00
C LEU A 68 -13.21 13.36 -0.98
N THR A 69 -13.22 14.67 -1.16
CA THR A 69 -12.23 15.39 -1.97
C THR A 69 -10.84 15.27 -1.37
N THR A 70 -10.69 15.48 -0.06
CA THR A 70 -9.40 15.29 0.62
C THR A 70 -8.86 13.86 0.46
N ILE A 71 -9.74 12.84 0.58
CA ILE A 71 -9.36 11.44 0.34
C ILE A 71 -8.95 11.23 -1.12
N ALA A 72 -9.72 11.76 -2.08
CA ALA A 72 -9.49 11.57 -3.51
C ALA A 72 -8.26 12.34 -4.06
N ARG A 73 -7.62 13.21 -3.26
CA ARG A 73 -6.31 13.79 -3.60
C ARG A 73 -5.20 12.74 -3.67
N HIS A 74 -5.39 11.63 -2.96
CA HIS A 74 -4.43 10.53 -2.94
C HIS A 74 -4.64 9.61 -4.16
N ASP A 75 -3.58 8.96 -4.61
CA ASP A 75 -3.62 8.03 -5.75
C ASP A 75 -3.78 6.56 -5.32
N LEU A 76 -3.52 6.28 -4.05
CA LEU A 76 -3.77 5.00 -3.40
C LEU A 76 -4.20 5.24 -1.95
N LEU A 77 -5.15 4.47 -1.47
CA LEU A 77 -5.45 4.43 -0.05
C LEU A 77 -5.65 3.00 0.43
N PHE A 78 -5.26 2.74 1.66
CA PHE A 78 -5.63 1.52 2.38
C PHE A 78 -6.23 1.85 3.74
N HIS A 79 -7.23 1.04 4.13
CA HIS A 79 -7.94 1.19 5.40
C HIS A 79 -8.66 -0.12 5.75
N GLY A 80 -9.10 -0.28 6.99
CA GLY A 80 -9.98 -1.38 7.38
C GLY A 80 -11.30 -1.40 6.57
N VAL A 81 -11.86 -2.57 6.36
CA VAL A 81 -13.05 -2.80 5.49
C VAL A 81 -14.24 -1.88 5.80
N GLY A 82 -14.41 -1.50 7.08
CA GLY A 82 -15.51 -0.61 7.51
C GLY A 82 -15.43 0.79 6.91
N PHE A 83 -14.24 1.31 6.64
CA PHE A 83 -14.04 2.60 5.97
C PHE A 83 -14.70 2.64 4.59
N PHE A 84 -14.64 1.52 3.87
CA PHE A 84 -15.26 1.36 2.54
C PHE A 84 -16.77 1.09 2.60
N GLY A 85 -17.40 1.17 3.78
CA GLY A 85 -18.83 0.89 3.96
C GLY A 85 -19.18 -0.59 4.09
N LEU A 86 -18.17 -1.49 4.03
CA LEU A 86 -18.36 -2.93 4.16
C LEU A 86 -18.59 -3.33 5.64
N LYS A 87 -19.53 -4.23 5.87
CA LYS A 87 -19.83 -4.78 7.19
C LYS A 87 -19.90 -6.29 7.13
N TRP A 88 -19.08 -6.94 7.94
CA TRP A 88 -19.09 -8.39 8.07
C TRP A 88 -20.45 -8.93 8.52
N ASP A 89 -20.90 -10.05 7.94
CA ASP A 89 -22.19 -10.65 8.19
C ASP A 89 -22.11 -11.69 9.33
N HIS A 90 -21.70 -11.22 10.49
CA HIS A 90 -21.66 -12.01 11.74
C HIS A 90 -21.57 -11.08 12.96
N LYS A 91 -22.10 -11.50 14.11
CA LYS A 91 -21.99 -10.72 15.37
C LYS A 91 -20.54 -10.52 15.82
N HIS A 92 -19.69 -11.51 15.59
CA HIS A 92 -18.24 -11.42 15.75
C HIS A 92 -17.59 -11.26 14.38
N ALA A 93 -17.14 -10.08 14.06
CA ALA A 93 -16.59 -9.74 12.73
C ALA A 93 -15.46 -10.68 12.30
N GLY A 94 -14.61 -11.12 13.24
CA GLY A 94 -13.50 -12.02 12.97
C GLY A 94 -13.91 -13.43 12.53
N LEU A 95 -15.16 -13.84 12.77
CA LEU A 95 -15.68 -15.16 12.35
C LEU A 95 -16.40 -15.12 10.99
N ALA A 96 -16.63 -13.94 10.44
CA ALA A 96 -17.31 -13.82 9.17
C ALA A 96 -16.37 -14.10 7.99
N THR A 97 -16.90 -14.68 6.93
CA THR A 97 -16.26 -14.83 5.62
C THR A 97 -17.10 -14.21 4.49
N LYS A 98 -18.14 -13.46 4.86
CA LYS A 98 -19.03 -12.76 3.91
C LYS A 98 -19.40 -11.39 4.46
N PHE A 99 -19.66 -10.45 3.57
CA PHE A 99 -20.22 -9.15 3.90
C PHE A 99 -21.74 -9.16 3.76
N ARG A 100 -22.41 -8.29 4.51
CA ARG A 100 -23.83 -8.02 4.35
C ARG A 100 -24.10 -7.41 2.97
N LYS A 101 -25.13 -7.89 2.27
CA LYS A 101 -25.47 -7.42 0.92
C LYS A 101 -25.72 -5.91 0.85
N ASP A 102 -26.42 -5.34 1.85
CA ASP A 102 -26.66 -3.90 1.95
C ASP A 102 -25.37 -3.10 2.10
N SER A 103 -24.38 -3.64 2.80
CA SER A 103 -23.08 -2.99 2.98
C SER A 103 -22.22 -3.01 1.71
N ILE A 104 -22.33 -4.06 0.90
CA ILE A 104 -21.67 -4.10 -0.42
C ILE A 104 -22.23 -2.99 -1.32
N ARG A 105 -23.56 -2.81 -1.38
CA ARG A 105 -24.15 -1.72 -2.17
C ARG A 105 -23.66 -0.33 -1.73
N ARG A 106 -23.59 -0.06 -0.42
CA ARG A 106 -23.04 1.20 0.10
C ARG A 106 -21.55 1.35 -0.26
N GLY A 107 -20.78 0.27 -0.17
CA GLY A 107 -19.37 0.28 -0.54
C GLY A 107 -19.14 0.60 -2.01
N LEU A 108 -19.94 0.01 -2.90
CA LEU A 108 -19.87 0.29 -4.34
C LEU A 108 -20.23 1.75 -4.65
N ALA A 109 -21.27 2.31 -4.00
CA ALA A 109 -21.62 3.73 -4.13
C ALA A 109 -20.45 4.63 -3.69
N LYS A 110 -19.87 4.38 -2.51
CA LYS A 110 -18.70 5.13 -2.03
C LYS A 110 -17.49 5.01 -2.96
N ARG A 111 -17.22 3.81 -3.48
CA ARG A 111 -16.18 3.60 -4.48
C ARG A 111 -16.42 4.47 -5.72
N LYS A 112 -17.65 4.49 -6.21
CA LYS A 112 -18.01 5.32 -7.37
C LYS A 112 -17.75 6.80 -7.10
N GLU A 113 -18.20 7.34 -5.98
CA GLU A 113 -17.98 8.73 -5.58
C GLU A 113 -16.48 9.10 -5.51
N LEU A 114 -15.64 8.21 -4.98
CA LEU A 114 -14.20 8.41 -4.92
C LEU A 114 -13.56 8.38 -6.32
N LEU A 115 -13.97 7.43 -7.18
CA LEU A 115 -13.43 7.31 -8.54
C LEU A 115 -13.96 8.40 -9.49
N ASP A 116 -15.14 8.97 -9.25
CA ASP A 116 -15.62 10.15 -9.97
C ASP A 116 -14.71 11.37 -9.70
N LYS A 117 -14.13 11.48 -8.49
CA LYS A 117 -13.20 12.55 -8.12
C LYS A 117 -11.74 12.26 -8.56
N ASN A 118 -11.28 11.01 -8.43
CA ASN A 118 -9.97 10.56 -8.90
C ASN A 118 -10.09 9.20 -9.58
N PRO A 119 -10.20 9.15 -10.92
CA PRO A 119 -10.38 7.90 -11.67
C PRO A 119 -9.19 6.96 -11.59
N ASN A 120 -8.03 7.42 -11.12
CA ASN A 120 -6.82 6.60 -10.97
C ASN A 120 -6.63 6.06 -9.56
N LEU A 121 -7.47 6.44 -8.60
CA LEU A 121 -7.36 6.05 -7.20
C LEU A 121 -7.44 4.52 -7.01
N ILE A 122 -6.48 3.95 -6.30
CA ILE A 122 -6.42 2.53 -5.94
C ILE A 122 -6.91 2.34 -4.50
N LEU A 123 -7.86 1.41 -4.31
CA LEU A 123 -8.52 1.15 -3.03
C LEU A 123 -8.10 -0.21 -2.48
N ILE A 124 -7.49 -0.26 -1.30
CA ILE A 124 -6.94 -1.47 -0.68
C ILE A 124 -7.57 -1.69 0.70
N ALA A 125 -8.10 -2.88 0.97
CA ALA A 125 -8.66 -3.23 2.28
C ALA A 125 -7.63 -3.89 3.18
N GLU A 126 -7.43 -3.38 4.39
CA GLU A 126 -6.66 -4.08 5.41
C GLU A 126 -7.41 -5.33 5.87
N ILE A 127 -6.73 -6.48 5.82
CA ILE A 127 -7.18 -7.75 6.39
C ILE A 127 -6.23 -8.11 7.52
N ARG A 128 -6.73 -8.01 8.74
CA ARG A 128 -5.93 -8.31 9.94
C ARG A 128 -5.80 -9.81 10.14
N TYR A 129 -4.57 -10.30 10.26
CA TYR A 129 -4.27 -11.72 10.47
C TYR A 129 -3.44 -11.99 11.74
N ARG A 130 -2.58 -11.03 12.11
CA ARG A 130 -1.64 -11.17 13.22
C ARG A 130 -2.32 -10.93 14.59
N ASP A 131 -3.20 -9.97 14.60
CA ASP A 131 -3.95 -9.56 15.79
C ASP A 131 -5.36 -9.08 15.41
N ALA A 132 -6.22 -9.02 16.40
CA ALA A 132 -7.60 -8.59 16.22
C ALA A 132 -8.13 -7.90 17.48
N SER A 133 -9.14 -7.03 17.31
CA SER A 133 -9.89 -6.49 18.43
C SER A 133 -10.53 -7.61 19.26
N ARG A 134 -10.51 -7.46 20.58
CA ARG A 134 -11.15 -8.40 21.51
C ARG A 134 -12.63 -8.70 21.19
N LYS A 135 -13.33 -7.73 20.58
CA LYS A 135 -14.74 -7.84 20.20
C LYS A 135 -14.98 -8.68 18.94
N TRP A 136 -13.94 -9.00 18.17
CA TRP A 136 -14.07 -9.68 16.89
C TRP A 136 -14.24 -11.19 17.02
N PHE A 137 -13.84 -11.76 18.17
CA PHE A 137 -13.96 -13.18 18.47
C PHE A 137 -14.54 -13.36 19.88
N PRO A 138 -15.13 -14.54 20.18
CA PRO A 138 -15.41 -14.93 21.57
C PRO A 138 -14.15 -14.89 22.44
N GLN A 139 -14.31 -14.62 23.74
CA GLN A 139 -13.20 -14.44 24.68
C GLN A 139 -12.22 -15.63 24.67
N ASP A 140 -12.75 -16.85 24.66
CA ASP A 140 -11.95 -18.07 24.74
C ASP A 140 -11.82 -18.78 23.38
N TYR A 141 -11.88 -18.01 22.30
CA TYR A 141 -11.82 -18.59 20.97
C TYR A 141 -10.44 -19.22 20.69
N LYS A 142 -10.45 -20.41 20.08
CA LYS A 142 -9.26 -21.24 19.85
C LYS A 142 -8.16 -20.62 18.99
N TRP A 143 -8.45 -19.54 18.28
CA TRP A 143 -7.48 -18.84 17.43
C TRP A 143 -6.73 -17.72 18.15
N TRP A 144 -7.09 -17.40 19.41
CA TRP A 144 -6.27 -16.51 20.19
C TRP A 144 -4.93 -17.15 20.53
N LYS A 145 -3.82 -16.46 20.25
CA LYS A 145 -2.50 -16.94 20.64
C LYS A 145 -2.32 -16.81 22.14
N ARG A 146 -1.90 -17.91 22.76
CA ARG A 146 -1.67 -17.97 24.22
C ARG A 146 -0.18 -18.10 24.52
N GLY A 147 0.25 -17.47 25.60
CA GLY A 147 1.57 -17.62 26.18
C GLY A 147 1.72 -18.96 26.92
N LYS A 148 2.89 -19.21 27.46
CA LYS A 148 3.18 -20.40 28.28
C LYS A 148 2.33 -20.46 29.57
N ASP A 149 1.87 -19.31 30.05
CA ASP A 149 0.98 -19.15 31.19
C ASP A 149 -0.52 -19.36 30.85
N GLY A 150 -0.84 -19.77 29.63
CA GLY A 150 -2.20 -19.94 29.12
C GLY A 150 -2.96 -18.65 28.83
N LYS A 151 -2.39 -17.47 29.15
CA LYS A 151 -3.04 -16.18 28.89
C LYS A 151 -2.91 -15.75 27.44
N THR A 152 -3.91 -15.05 26.94
CA THR A 152 -3.90 -14.48 25.60
C THR A 152 -2.82 -13.40 25.47
N MET A 153 -2.00 -13.46 24.43
CA MET A 153 -0.92 -12.54 24.19
C MET A 153 -1.45 -11.19 23.63
N LEU A 154 -0.84 -10.08 24.06
CA LEU A 154 -1.14 -8.77 23.50
C LEU A 154 -0.60 -8.67 22.06
N GLY A 155 -1.42 -8.14 21.17
CA GLY A 155 -1.08 -7.78 19.81
C GLY A 155 -0.59 -6.33 19.72
N TRP A 156 -1.32 -5.50 18.95
CA TRP A 156 -1.15 -4.05 18.99
C TRP A 156 -1.77 -3.54 20.29
N ALA A 157 -0.91 -3.34 21.28
CA ALA A 157 -1.34 -3.07 22.66
C ALA A 157 -2.10 -1.75 22.75
N GLU A 158 -1.64 -0.73 22.04
CA GLU A 158 -2.22 0.60 21.98
C GLU A 158 -3.67 0.58 21.48
N GLY A 159 -3.97 -0.24 20.49
CA GLY A 159 -5.33 -0.47 19.97
C GLY A 159 -6.14 -1.48 20.78
N GLY A 160 -5.60 -2.04 21.87
CA GLY A 160 -6.26 -3.06 22.68
C GLY A 160 -6.48 -4.40 21.97
N HIS A 161 -5.64 -4.70 20.97
CA HIS A 161 -5.74 -5.94 20.19
C HIS A 161 -5.02 -7.10 20.87
N LEU A 162 -5.51 -8.31 20.59
CA LEU A 162 -4.90 -9.56 21.01
C LEU A 162 -4.30 -10.28 19.80
N GLN A 163 -3.20 -11.04 20.03
CA GLN A 163 -2.58 -11.82 18.96
C GLN A 163 -3.45 -13.00 18.54
N MET A 164 -3.44 -13.25 17.24
CA MET A 164 -4.03 -14.43 16.62
C MET A 164 -2.96 -15.48 16.38
N ASP A 165 -3.31 -16.72 16.54
CA ASP A 165 -2.43 -17.86 16.24
C ASP A 165 -2.54 -18.26 14.76
N PHE A 166 -1.87 -17.50 13.91
CA PHE A 166 -1.85 -17.76 12.46
C PHE A 166 -0.91 -18.91 12.04
N SER A 167 -0.32 -19.63 13.00
CA SER A 167 0.31 -20.93 12.73
C SER A 167 -0.73 -22.03 12.46
N GLN A 168 -1.97 -21.83 12.92
CA GLN A 168 -3.07 -22.76 12.69
C GLN A 168 -3.58 -22.68 11.24
N ASP A 169 -3.56 -23.81 10.53
CA ASP A 169 -4.00 -23.89 9.12
C ASP A 169 -5.47 -23.47 8.93
N ALA A 170 -6.35 -23.86 9.86
CA ALA A 170 -7.76 -23.47 9.84
C ALA A 170 -7.93 -21.94 9.90
N TYR A 171 -7.12 -21.24 10.70
CA TYR A 171 -7.17 -19.80 10.79
C TYR A 171 -6.58 -19.13 9.52
N ARG A 172 -5.47 -19.64 8.97
CA ARG A 172 -4.92 -19.16 7.69
C ARG A 172 -5.94 -19.26 6.55
N LYS A 173 -6.64 -20.39 6.43
CA LYS A 173 -7.73 -20.57 5.44
C LYS A 173 -8.86 -19.57 5.65
N HIS A 174 -9.22 -19.30 6.89
CA HIS A 174 -10.25 -18.32 7.23
C HIS A 174 -9.85 -16.90 6.84
N VAL A 175 -8.62 -16.46 7.15
CA VAL A 175 -8.08 -15.14 6.73
C VAL A 175 -8.05 -15.02 5.21
N ALA A 176 -7.66 -16.09 4.51
CA ALA A 176 -7.68 -16.12 3.05
C ALA A 176 -9.10 -15.96 2.48
N ALA A 177 -10.09 -16.61 3.11
CA ALA A 177 -11.49 -16.44 2.74
C ALA A 177 -11.99 -14.99 2.97
N GLN A 178 -11.56 -14.33 4.05
CA GLN A 178 -11.86 -12.92 4.30
C GLN A 178 -11.24 -12.02 3.22
N ALA A 179 -9.97 -12.27 2.85
CA ALA A 179 -9.30 -11.53 1.77
C ALA A 179 -10.02 -11.73 0.42
N GLY A 180 -10.41 -12.97 0.11
CA GLY A 180 -11.20 -13.30 -1.08
C GLY A 180 -12.54 -12.58 -1.10
N ALA A 181 -13.27 -12.57 0.02
CA ALA A 181 -14.55 -11.86 0.15
C ALA A 181 -14.41 -10.35 -0.05
N ALA A 182 -13.32 -9.74 0.44
CA ALA A 182 -13.07 -8.31 0.25
C ALA A 182 -12.92 -7.96 -1.23
N VAL A 183 -12.09 -8.70 -1.97
CA VAL A 183 -11.89 -8.50 -3.41
C VAL A 183 -13.16 -8.83 -4.20
N ALA A 184 -13.81 -9.95 -3.89
CA ALA A 184 -15.03 -10.38 -4.56
C ALA A 184 -16.21 -9.41 -4.37
N SER A 185 -16.18 -8.53 -3.37
CA SER A 185 -17.18 -7.47 -3.19
C SER A 185 -17.18 -6.44 -4.31
N GLY A 186 -16.11 -6.33 -5.10
CA GLY A 186 -15.90 -5.29 -6.11
C GLY A 186 -15.63 -3.88 -5.54
N VAL A 187 -15.64 -3.73 -4.22
CA VAL A 187 -15.48 -2.42 -3.55
C VAL A 187 -14.01 -2.00 -3.51
N VAL A 188 -13.09 -2.95 -3.45
CA VAL A 188 -11.64 -2.71 -3.34
C VAL A 188 -10.86 -3.41 -4.44
N ASP A 189 -9.67 -2.91 -4.74
CA ASP A 189 -8.78 -3.41 -5.80
C ASP A 189 -7.81 -4.47 -5.28
N GLY A 190 -7.76 -4.65 -3.97
CA GLY A 190 -6.84 -5.58 -3.34
C GLY A 190 -6.90 -5.53 -1.82
N VAL A 191 -5.92 -6.20 -1.20
CA VAL A 191 -5.81 -6.31 0.26
C VAL A 191 -4.44 -5.88 0.77
N MET A 192 -4.41 -5.37 2.01
CA MET A 192 -3.21 -5.01 2.75
C MET A 192 -3.06 -5.93 3.96
N LEU A 193 -1.82 -6.38 4.21
CA LEU A 193 -1.44 -7.24 5.33
C LEU A 193 -0.40 -6.52 6.16
N ASP A 194 -0.74 -6.21 7.39
CA ASP A 194 0.16 -5.53 8.31
C ASP A 194 1.15 -6.49 8.98
N TRP A 195 2.27 -5.98 9.55
CA TRP A 195 3.29 -6.75 10.28
C TRP A 195 3.90 -7.91 9.49
N TRP A 196 4.23 -7.69 8.22
CA TRP A 196 4.74 -8.73 7.33
C TRP A 196 6.23 -9.04 7.57
N ARG A 197 6.58 -10.33 7.51
CA ARG A 197 7.96 -10.85 7.65
C ARG A 197 8.16 -12.08 6.76
N ASP A 198 9.41 -12.54 6.63
CA ASP A 198 9.77 -13.68 5.80
C ASP A 198 9.93 -14.96 6.65
N ASP A 199 8.82 -15.57 7.01
CA ASP A 199 8.75 -16.82 7.78
C ASP A 199 7.79 -17.83 7.13
N ASP A 200 7.79 -19.08 7.63
CA ASP A 200 7.01 -20.19 7.09
C ASP A 200 5.49 -19.98 7.19
N ASP A 201 5.03 -19.47 8.31
CA ASP A 201 3.60 -19.25 8.54
C ASP A 201 3.05 -18.17 7.61
N ARG A 202 3.82 -17.08 7.41
CA ARG A 202 3.43 -16.02 6.46
C ARG A 202 3.54 -16.48 5.01
N LEU A 203 4.51 -17.31 4.67
CA LEU A 203 4.57 -17.91 3.34
C LEU A 203 3.36 -18.80 3.06
N ALA A 204 2.97 -19.65 4.02
CA ALA A 204 1.79 -20.48 3.92
C ALA A 204 0.51 -19.65 3.77
N LEU A 205 0.33 -18.63 4.63
CA LEU A 205 -0.77 -17.68 4.56
C LEU A 205 -0.83 -16.94 3.23
N MET A 206 0.31 -16.43 2.74
CA MET A 206 0.38 -15.68 1.48
C MET A 206 -0.07 -16.51 0.28
N LYS A 207 0.34 -17.78 0.22
CA LYS A 207 -0.11 -18.70 -0.84
C LYS A 207 -1.63 -18.84 -0.86
N LEU A 208 -2.25 -19.00 0.31
CA LEU A 208 -3.71 -19.12 0.45
C LEU A 208 -4.41 -17.81 0.09
N ILE A 209 -3.90 -16.66 0.54
CA ILE A 209 -4.47 -15.34 0.21
C ILE A 209 -4.39 -15.11 -1.31
N ARG A 210 -3.23 -15.32 -1.94
CA ARG A 210 -3.09 -15.12 -3.39
C ARG A 210 -4.04 -16.01 -4.19
N ALA A 211 -4.22 -17.26 -3.76
CA ALA A 211 -5.19 -18.17 -4.38
C ALA A 211 -6.64 -17.65 -4.22
N ALA A 212 -6.98 -17.13 -3.06
CA ALA A 212 -8.34 -16.63 -2.76
C ALA A 212 -8.69 -15.32 -3.46
N VAL A 213 -7.73 -14.37 -3.56
CA VAL A 213 -7.97 -13.07 -4.21
C VAL A 213 -7.81 -13.11 -5.74
N GLY A 214 -7.23 -14.18 -6.27
CA GLY A 214 -7.00 -14.34 -7.71
C GLY A 214 -5.75 -13.59 -8.23
N PRO A 215 -5.44 -13.71 -9.53
CA PRO A 215 -4.22 -13.19 -10.13
C PRO A 215 -4.21 -11.66 -10.28
N ASP A 216 -5.36 -11.03 -10.46
CA ASP A 216 -5.48 -9.60 -10.83
C ASP A 216 -5.58 -8.66 -9.64
N ALA A 217 -5.99 -9.17 -8.47
CA ALA A 217 -6.07 -8.37 -7.26
C ALA A 217 -4.69 -7.97 -6.73
N LEU A 218 -4.60 -6.79 -6.14
CA LEU A 218 -3.36 -6.28 -5.54
C LEU A 218 -3.18 -6.83 -4.12
N ILE A 219 -1.94 -7.14 -3.76
CA ILE A 219 -1.54 -7.43 -2.38
C ILE A 219 -0.45 -6.44 -1.98
N LEU A 220 -0.75 -5.64 -0.96
CA LEU A 220 0.18 -4.75 -0.27
C LEU A 220 0.59 -5.40 1.06
N ALA A 221 1.86 -5.35 1.44
CA ALA A 221 2.33 -5.91 2.70
C ALA A 221 3.20 -4.90 3.46
N ASN A 222 2.91 -4.67 4.74
CA ASN A 222 3.76 -3.84 5.59
C ASN A 222 4.99 -4.64 6.05
N ALA A 223 6.09 -4.50 5.33
CA ALA A 223 7.37 -5.11 5.66
C ALA A 223 8.40 -4.07 6.15
N ASN A 224 8.03 -2.80 6.30
CA ASN A 224 8.92 -1.69 6.61
C ASN A 224 10.12 -1.64 5.62
N ASP A 225 11.34 -1.62 6.16
CA ASP A 225 12.61 -1.65 5.42
C ASP A 225 13.26 -3.06 5.37
N ARG A 226 12.43 -4.13 5.32
CA ARG A 226 12.90 -5.52 5.28
C ARG A 226 12.58 -6.18 3.95
N THR A 227 13.46 -7.04 3.47
CA THR A 227 13.18 -7.88 2.31
C THR A 227 12.48 -9.18 2.73
N THR A 228 11.53 -9.65 1.93
CA THR A 228 10.81 -10.92 2.14
C THR A 228 10.82 -11.75 0.84
N PRO A 229 11.99 -12.31 0.46
CA PRO A 229 12.20 -12.94 -0.85
C PRO A 229 11.26 -14.12 -1.12
N ARG A 230 10.89 -14.88 -0.09
CA ARG A 230 10.02 -16.07 -0.24
C ARG A 230 8.60 -15.71 -0.66
N THR A 231 8.13 -14.52 -0.29
CA THR A 231 6.77 -14.06 -0.59
C THR A 231 6.71 -13.03 -1.72
N ALA A 232 7.84 -12.51 -2.20
CA ALA A 232 7.94 -11.43 -3.18
C ALA A 232 7.09 -11.66 -4.45
N LYS A 233 7.09 -12.88 -4.98
CA LYS A 233 6.33 -13.24 -6.21
C LYS A 233 4.80 -13.16 -6.07
N PHE A 234 4.29 -13.08 -4.85
CA PHE A 234 2.86 -12.99 -4.56
C PHE A 234 2.39 -11.56 -4.27
N ILE A 235 3.31 -10.67 -3.85
CA ILE A 235 3.06 -9.32 -3.33
C ILE A 235 3.26 -8.30 -4.45
N ASN A 236 2.33 -7.35 -4.58
CA ASN A 236 2.40 -6.27 -5.58
C ASN A 236 3.10 -5.00 -5.06
N GLY A 237 3.17 -4.82 -3.76
CA GLY A 237 3.83 -3.66 -3.17
C GLY A 237 4.11 -3.82 -1.70
N TYR A 238 5.10 -3.07 -1.21
CA TYR A 238 5.30 -2.90 0.21
C TYR A 238 4.67 -1.59 0.67
N PHE A 239 4.03 -1.64 1.84
CA PHE A 239 3.94 -0.49 2.70
C PHE A 239 5.25 -0.44 3.49
N MET A 240 6.12 0.48 3.10
CA MET A 240 7.40 0.74 3.76
C MET A 240 7.17 1.83 4.81
N GLU A 241 6.67 1.43 5.97
CA GLU A 241 6.48 2.28 7.14
C GLU A 241 7.83 2.52 7.82
N CYS A 242 8.59 3.49 7.29
CA CYS A 242 9.98 3.71 7.65
C CYS A 242 10.11 4.70 8.81
N TYR A 243 9.65 4.32 10.00
CA TYR A 243 9.78 5.09 11.23
C TYR A 243 11.26 5.30 11.67
N ARG A 244 12.19 4.49 11.17
CA ARG A 244 13.63 4.64 11.37
C ARG A 244 14.22 5.39 10.18
N SER A 245 14.17 6.72 10.24
CA SER A 245 14.65 7.63 9.18
C SER A 245 15.41 8.84 9.76
N ALA A 246 16.17 8.62 10.85
CA ALA A 246 16.91 9.69 11.55
C ALA A 246 18.42 9.71 11.23
N THR A 247 18.96 8.68 10.59
CA THR A 247 20.40 8.54 10.34
C THR A 247 20.72 8.20 8.87
N PRO A 248 21.94 8.53 8.37
CA PRO A 248 22.36 8.19 7.01
C PRO A 248 22.25 6.68 6.71
N PHE A 249 22.57 5.83 7.69
CA PHE A 249 22.47 4.38 7.56
C PHE A 249 21.02 3.94 7.32
N GLN A 250 20.06 4.50 8.07
CA GLN A 250 18.65 4.19 7.93
C GLN A 250 18.11 4.60 6.55
N TRP A 251 18.44 5.82 6.08
CA TRP A 251 18.05 6.29 4.74
C TRP A 251 18.63 5.42 3.63
N ARG A 252 19.88 4.98 3.76
CA ARG A 252 20.49 4.04 2.81
C ARG A 252 19.73 2.73 2.76
N LYS A 253 19.40 2.16 3.92
CA LYS A 253 18.64 0.90 4.01
C LYS A 253 17.25 1.03 3.38
N ILE A 254 16.56 2.15 3.58
CA ILE A 254 15.29 2.44 2.91
C ILE A 254 15.46 2.43 1.40
N ALA A 255 16.47 3.16 0.88
CA ALA A 255 16.75 3.23 -0.56
C ALA A 255 17.09 1.86 -1.16
N GLU A 256 17.90 1.05 -0.47
CA GLU A 256 18.26 -0.32 -0.87
C GLU A 256 17.03 -1.24 -0.89
N THR A 257 16.18 -1.17 0.14
CA THR A 257 14.94 -1.95 0.19
C THR A 257 13.99 -1.53 -0.92
N LEU A 258 13.82 -0.22 -1.15
CA LEU A 258 12.98 0.29 -2.24
C LEU A 258 13.48 -0.19 -3.62
N ALA A 259 14.78 -0.21 -3.83
CA ALA A 259 15.39 -0.77 -5.03
C ALA A 259 15.14 -2.28 -5.18
N TRP A 260 15.20 -3.01 -4.08
CA TRP A 260 14.94 -4.44 -4.07
C TRP A 260 13.47 -4.75 -4.40
N VAL A 261 12.51 -4.04 -3.81
CA VAL A 261 11.07 -4.26 -4.08
C VAL A 261 10.71 -3.92 -5.52
N GLU A 262 11.29 -2.84 -6.09
CA GLU A 262 11.09 -2.49 -7.50
C GLU A 262 11.63 -3.57 -8.46
N LYS A 263 12.60 -4.35 -8.07
CA LYS A 263 13.13 -5.45 -8.87
C LYS A 263 12.34 -6.74 -8.70
N ASN A 264 11.95 -7.08 -7.48
CA ASN A 264 11.57 -8.45 -7.12
C ASN A 264 10.07 -8.67 -6.93
N LEU A 265 9.27 -7.63 -6.65
CA LEU A 265 7.84 -7.81 -6.43
C LEU A 265 7.05 -8.03 -7.73
N ARG A 266 5.86 -8.61 -7.59
CA ARG A 266 4.92 -8.88 -8.66
C ARG A 266 4.39 -7.57 -9.30
N LYS A 267 4.31 -7.54 -10.62
CA LYS A 267 3.68 -6.43 -11.36
C LYS A 267 2.14 -6.58 -11.42
N PRO A 268 1.37 -5.48 -11.53
CA PRO A 268 1.83 -4.09 -11.40
C PRO A 268 2.29 -3.81 -9.96
N ARG A 269 3.31 -2.94 -9.82
CA ARG A 269 3.86 -2.61 -8.50
C ARG A 269 3.18 -1.39 -7.91
N ILE A 270 2.94 -1.44 -6.58
CA ILE A 270 2.30 -0.38 -5.79
C ILE A 270 3.10 -0.12 -4.51
N ASN A 271 4.41 0.08 -4.62
CA ASN A 271 5.23 0.35 -3.45
C ASN A 271 4.88 1.71 -2.83
N CYS A 272 4.63 1.73 -1.52
CA CYS A 272 4.23 2.89 -0.74
C CYS A 272 5.35 3.22 0.26
N LEU A 273 6.14 4.25 -0.02
CA LEU A 273 7.21 4.72 0.87
C LEU A 273 6.69 5.80 1.80
N GLU A 274 6.73 5.53 3.08
CA GLU A 274 6.45 6.50 4.14
C GLU A 274 7.69 6.74 5.01
N THR A 275 7.94 8.01 5.36
CA THR A 275 8.84 8.37 6.45
C THR A 275 8.13 9.28 7.44
N TRP A 276 8.60 9.31 8.69
CA TRP A 276 7.95 10.06 9.77
C TRP A 276 8.62 11.41 10.05
N TYR A 277 7.81 12.42 10.38
CA TYR A 277 8.33 13.71 10.86
C TYR A 277 8.66 13.64 12.37
N HIS A 278 9.86 13.19 12.69
CA HIS A 278 10.29 12.96 14.08
C HIS A 278 10.27 14.21 14.98
N LYS A 279 10.30 15.42 14.40
CA LYS A 279 10.27 16.68 15.15
C LYS A 279 9.05 17.52 14.77
N SER A 280 8.84 17.76 13.50
CA SER A 280 7.79 18.62 13.00
C SER A 280 7.37 18.25 11.59
N ARG A 281 6.05 18.26 11.35
CA ARG A 281 5.50 18.18 9.97
C ARG A 281 5.88 19.38 9.10
N LYS A 282 6.52 20.42 9.68
CA LYS A 282 7.11 21.56 8.97
C LYS A 282 8.56 21.33 8.57
N ASP A 283 9.16 20.19 8.86
CA ASP A 283 10.50 19.80 8.38
C ASP A 283 10.44 19.45 6.90
N LEU A 284 10.22 20.46 6.06
CA LEU A 284 9.95 20.33 4.62
C LEU A 284 11.08 19.65 3.86
N HIS A 285 12.33 19.73 4.34
CA HIS A 285 13.46 19.02 3.71
C HIS A 285 13.29 17.48 3.84
N LEU A 286 12.82 16.97 4.99
CA LEU A 286 12.55 15.53 5.17
C LEU A 286 11.38 15.07 4.28
N MET A 287 10.32 15.87 4.19
CA MET A 287 9.20 15.62 3.29
C MET A 287 9.69 15.54 1.83
N ARG A 288 10.53 16.52 1.40
CA ARG A 288 11.10 16.52 0.04
C ARG A 288 12.04 15.33 -0.16
N ALA A 289 12.88 14.99 0.83
CA ALA A 289 13.75 13.82 0.77
C ALA A 289 12.96 12.52 0.56
N ALA A 290 11.89 12.29 1.35
CA ALA A 290 11.03 11.11 1.21
C ALA A 290 10.36 11.07 -0.18
N THR A 291 9.77 12.19 -0.61
CA THR A 291 9.11 12.31 -1.90
C THR A 291 10.08 12.05 -3.06
N THR A 292 11.25 12.69 -3.06
CA THR A 292 12.21 12.58 -4.16
C THR A 292 12.95 11.25 -4.15
N LEU A 293 13.16 10.62 -2.99
CA LEU A 293 13.64 9.24 -2.90
C LEU A 293 12.65 8.28 -3.57
N SER A 294 11.35 8.39 -3.26
CA SER A 294 10.32 7.59 -3.93
C SER A 294 10.35 7.81 -5.43
N LEU A 295 10.30 9.06 -5.89
CA LEU A 295 10.26 9.42 -7.31
C LEU A 295 11.49 8.99 -8.11
N THR A 296 12.68 8.98 -7.50
CA THR A 296 13.93 8.62 -8.20
C THR A 296 14.23 7.12 -8.17
N HIS A 297 13.66 6.36 -7.22
CA HIS A 297 13.98 4.95 -7.02
C HIS A 297 12.83 4.00 -7.35
N SER A 298 11.61 4.52 -7.51
CA SER A 298 10.38 3.74 -7.64
C SER A 298 9.39 4.41 -8.61
N ASP A 299 8.46 3.62 -9.13
CA ASP A 299 7.20 4.08 -9.74
C ASP A 299 6.05 4.05 -8.71
N GLY A 300 6.36 4.00 -7.41
CA GLY A 300 5.39 3.88 -6.33
C GLY A 300 4.82 5.20 -5.85
N TYR A 301 4.45 5.20 -4.59
CA TYR A 301 3.75 6.28 -3.90
C TYR A 301 4.58 6.75 -2.71
N CYS A 302 4.40 8.00 -2.30
CA CYS A 302 5.09 8.57 -1.15
C CYS A 302 4.12 9.11 -0.10
N LEU A 303 4.58 9.16 1.15
CA LEU A 303 3.91 9.82 2.27
C LEU A 303 4.95 10.36 3.27
N PHE A 304 4.62 11.46 3.91
CA PHE A 304 5.36 12.01 5.04
C PHE A 304 4.36 12.31 6.15
N SER A 305 4.36 11.52 7.22
CA SER A 305 3.29 11.44 8.21
C SER A 305 3.76 11.53 9.65
N ASP A 306 2.83 11.43 10.58
CA ASP A 306 3.10 11.45 12.00
C ASP A 306 3.79 10.17 12.51
N PRO A 307 4.36 10.20 13.71
CA PRO A 307 5.03 9.05 14.31
C PRO A 307 4.06 8.05 14.98
N ASN A 308 2.79 7.98 14.59
CA ASN A 308 1.76 7.10 15.16
C ASN A 308 1.65 7.22 16.68
N THR A 309 1.41 8.41 17.19
CA THR A 309 1.16 8.60 18.60
C THR A 309 -0.29 8.25 18.95
N LEU A 310 -0.54 7.70 20.15
CA LEU A 310 -1.90 7.37 20.62
C LEU A 310 -2.84 8.57 20.73
N SER A 311 -2.29 9.77 20.75
CA SER A 311 -3.06 11.03 20.87
C SER A 311 -3.56 11.54 19.52
N SER A 312 -3.10 10.97 18.42
CA SER A 312 -3.53 11.30 17.05
C SER A 312 -4.06 10.05 16.32
N GLY A 313 -4.78 10.24 15.24
CA GLY A 313 -5.09 9.13 14.32
C GLY A 313 -3.81 8.63 13.64
N ASP A 314 -3.74 7.35 13.31
CA ASP A 314 -2.60 6.75 12.63
C ASP A 314 -2.28 7.49 11.32
N HIS A 315 -1.01 7.79 11.10
CA HIS A 315 -0.47 8.35 9.85
C HIS A 315 -1.11 9.68 9.42
N LEU A 316 -1.50 10.54 10.39
CA LEU A 316 -1.93 11.89 10.08
C LEU A 316 -0.81 12.67 9.38
N HIS A 317 -1.16 13.44 8.38
CA HIS A 317 -0.20 14.18 7.57
C HIS A 317 -0.77 15.50 7.04
N ASN A 318 0.12 16.36 6.59
CA ASN A 318 -0.27 17.53 5.81
C ASN A 318 -0.36 17.15 4.33
N TRP A 319 -1.27 17.80 3.62
CA TRP A 319 -1.12 17.92 2.17
C TRP A 319 -0.14 19.05 1.87
N TYR A 320 0.97 18.75 1.21
CA TYR A 320 2.02 19.70 0.93
C TYR A 320 1.90 20.28 -0.48
N ALA A 321 2.12 21.59 -0.63
CA ALA A 321 2.10 22.26 -1.94
C ALA A 321 3.09 21.65 -2.96
N PHE A 322 4.16 21.03 -2.46
CA PHE A 322 5.15 20.28 -3.24
C PHE A 322 4.54 19.12 -4.05
N TRP A 323 3.40 18.58 -3.62
CA TRP A 323 2.68 17.49 -4.29
C TRP A 323 1.65 17.98 -5.34
N ASN A 324 1.36 19.28 -5.40
CA ASN A 324 0.31 19.82 -6.28
C ASN A 324 0.70 19.92 -7.77
N LYS A 325 1.99 19.83 -8.09
CA LYS A 325 2.47 20.04 -9.46
C LYS A 325 2.71 18.71 -10.16
N SER A 326 2.01 18.50 -11.25
CA SER A 326 2.19 17.30 -12.05
C SER A 326 3.52 17.31 -12.80
N LEU A 327 4.35 16.32 -12.52
CA LEU A 327 5.55 15.99 -13.29
C LEU A 327 5.25 15.27 -14.60
N GLY A 328 4.02 14.80 -14.81
CA GLY A 328 3.71 13.87 -15.89
C GLY A 328 4.26 12.46 -15.59
N ARG A 329 4.70 11.75 -16.60
CA ARG A 329 5.25 10.40 -16.49
C ARG A 329 6.77 10.41 -16.45
N PRO A 330 7.40 9.39 -15.82
CA PRO A 330 8.85 9.22 -15.90
C PRO A 330 9.25 8.80 -17.32
N LYS A 331 10.30 9.42 -17.86
CA LYS A 331 10.86 9.11 -19.19
C LYS A 331 11.72 7.87 -19.17
N ALA A 332 12.34 7.56 -18.00
CA ALA A 332 13.21 6.40 -17.80
C ALA A 332 13.31 6.07 -16.30
N ALA A 333 14.02 5.00 -15.98
CA ALA A 333 14.44 4.71 -14.62
C ALA A 333 15.37 5.82 -14.09
N GLY A 334 15.35 6.06 -12.78
CA GLY A 334 16.22 7.02 -12.15
C GLY A 334 17.69 6.58 -12.20
N ARG A 335 18.59 7.56 -12.42
CA ARG A 335 20.04 7.35 -12.38
C ARG A 335 20.51 7.59 -10.95
N ARG A 336 21.28 6.64 -10.41
CA ARG A 336 21.84 6.69 -9.06
C ARG A 336 23.35 6.83 -9.15
N ASN A 337 23.89 7.73 -8.36
CA ASN A 337 25.34 7.91 -8.21
C ASN A 337 25.89 7.01 -7.10
N ARG A 338 27.23 6.87 -7.02
CA ARG A 338 27.89 6.05 -5.98
C ARG A 338 27.67 6.56 -4.56
N ASP A 339 27.45 7.85 -4.39
CA ASP A 339 27.16 8.50 -3.11
C ASP A 339 25.67 8.38 -2.69
N GLY A 340 24.88 7.66 -3.47
CA GLY A 340 23.45 7.46 -3.24
C GLY A 340 22.54 8.61 -3.71
N SER A 341 23.10 9.73 -4.18
CA SER A 341 22.30 10.75 -4.83
C SER A 341 21.67 10.21 -6.11
N ALA A 342 20.51 10.76 -6.48
CA ALA A 342 19.78 10.26 -7.65
C ALA A 342 19.08 11.37 -8.40
N ARG A 343 18.90 11.13 -9.72
CA ARG A 343 18.18 12.03 -10.61
C ARG A 343 17.27 11.21 -11.53
N ARG A 344 16.07 11.75 -11.80
CA ARG A 344 15.13 11.15 -12.76
C ARG A 344 14.41 12.21 -13.56
N GLU A 345 14.31 11.96 -14.88
CA GLU A 345 13.61 12.81 -15.82
C GLU A 345 12.15 12.40 -15.95
N PHE A 346 11.27 13.40 -15.99
CA PHE A 346 9.83 13.29 -16.22
C PHE A 346 9.40 14.17 -17.39
N ASP A 347 8.15 14.07 -17.83
CA ASP A 347 7.62 14.88 -18.93
C ASP A 347 7.79 16.37 -18.66
N ASN A 348 7.47 16.83 -17.45
CA ASN A 348 7.40 18.24 -17.08
C ASN A 348 8.56 18.71 -16.18
N GLY A 349 9.55 17.87 -15.91
CA GLY A 349 10.65 18.27 -15.03
C GLY A 349 11.64 17.17 -14.72
N THR A 350 12.53 17.50 -13.78
CA THR A 350 13.55 16.60 -13.26
C THR A 350 13.42 16.53 -11.75
N VAL A 351 13.51 15.33 -11.18
CA VAL A 351 13.61 15.11 -9.75
C VAL A 351 15.06 14.84 -9.38
N VAL A 352 15.53 15.48 -8.31
CA VAL A 352 16.87 15.28 -7.74
C VAL A 352 16.71 14.93 -6.25
N TYR A 353 17.37 13.87 -5.82
CA TYR A 353 17.47 13.42 -4.42
C TYR A 353 18.90 13.47 -3.95
N ASN A 354 19.15 14.04 -2.77
CA ASN A 354 20.44 14.04 -2.10
C ASN A 354 20.30 13.40 -0.70
N PRO A 355 20.86 12.21 -0.45
CA PRO A 355 20.68 11.52 0.80
C PRO A 355 21.31 12.22 2.00
N MET A 356 20.84 11.86 3.19
CA MET A 356 21.41 12.28 4.45
C MET A 356 22.88 11.83 4.55
N GLY A 357 23.76 12.73 5.01
CA GLY A 357 25.19 12.48 5.19
C GLY A 357 26.08 12.89 4.01
N ASN A 358 25.48 13.23 2.87
CA ASN A 358 26.23 13.79 1.74
C ASN A 358 26.61 15.27 1.97
N LYS A 359 27.43 15.79 1.06
CA LYS A 359 27.64 17.24 0.88
C LYS A 359 26.50 17.84 0.03
N PRO A 360 26.29 19.16 0.02
CA PRO A 360 25.40 19.81 -0.92
C PRO A 360 25.73 19.39 -2.37
N LEU A 361 24.70 19.00 -3.11
CA LEU A 361 24.79 18.53 -4.51
C LEU A 361 24.39 19.67 -5.44
N THR A 362 25.29 20.08 -6.31
CA THR A 362 24.99 21.06 -7.38
C THR A 362 24.69 20.31 -8.68
N VAL A 363 23.55 20.64 -9.29
CA VAL A 363 23.13 20.11 -10.59
C VAL A 363 22.99 21.24 -11.59
N THR A 364 23.47 21.02 -12.81
CA THR A 364 23.39 21.99 -13.92
C THR A 364 22.64 21.40 -15.10
N PHE A 365 21.88 22.22 -15.79
CA PHE A 365 21.02 21.88 -16.91
C PHE A 365 21.33 22.79 -18.13
N ASP A 366 21.07 22.30 -19.32
CA ASP A 366 21.20 23.04 -20.55
C ASP A 366 20.17 24.20 -20.68
N ALA A 367 19.00 24.00 -20.07
CA ALA A 367 17.93 24.99 -20.01
C ALA A 367 17.54 25.32 -18.56
N ALA A 368 17.06 26.53 -18.33
CA ALA A 368 16.60 26.97 -17.01
C ALA A 368 15.40 26.14 -16.54
N ARG A 369 15.39 25.84 -15.24
CA ARG A 369 14.31 25.12 -14.55
C ARG A 369 13.85 25.89 -13.33
N THR A 370 12.61 25.70 -12.93
CA THR A 370 12.04 26.31 -11.72
C THR A 370 12.01 25.30 -10.60
N SER A 371 12.71 25.57 -9.52
CA SER A 371 12.73 24.79 -8.28
C SER A 371 11.39 24.90 -7.56
N LEU A 372 10.75 23.80 -7.21
CA LEU A 372 9.54 23.82 -6.38
C LEU A 372 9.83 24.12 -4.92
N SER A 373 11.03 23.78 -4.43
CA SER A 373 11.40 24.03 -3.05
C SER A 373 11.67 25.51 -2.76
N SER A 374 12.26 26.26 -3.70
CA SER A 374 12.69 27.65 -3.52
C SER A 374 11.97 28.68 -4.40
N GLY A 375 11.24 28.23 -5.42
CA GLY A 375 10.66 29.11 -6.45
C GLY A 375 11.68 29.71 -7.43
N LYS A 376 12.97 29.49 -7.24
CA LYS A 376 14.03 30.07 -8.08
C LYS A 376 14.08 29.42 -9.46
N THR A 377 14.24 30.23 -10.49
CA THR A 377 14.46 29.74 -11.86
C THR A 377 15.92 29.98 -12.25
N GLY A 378 16.58 28.95 -12.77
CA GLY A 378 17.98 29.00 -13.19
C GLY A 378 18.42 27.72 -13.86
N ARG A 379 19.66 27.71 -14.37
CA ARG A 379 20.28 26.49 -14.93
C ARG A 379 20.97 25.65 -13.87
N THR A 380 21.34 26.24 -12.73
CA THR A 380 22.10 25.61 -11.67
C THR A 380 21.29 25.64 -10.38
N HIS A 381 21.16 24.50 -9.72
CA HIS A 381 20.45 24.33 -8.46
C HIS A 381 21.30 23.54 -7.48
N THR A 382 21.26 23.92 -6.20
CA THR A 382 21.96 23.21 -5.12
C THR A 382 20.93 22.52 -4.22
N ILE A 383 21.12 21.23 -4.00
CA ILE A 383 20.27 20.37 -3.15
C ILE A 383 21.06 20.02 -1.89
N ASN A 384 20.57 20.41 -0.75
CA ASN A 384 21.22 20.12 0.54
C ASN A 384 21.15 18.62 0.89
N PRO A 385 22.00 18.13 1.81
CA PRO A 385 21.88 16.76 2.32
C PRO A 385 20.54 16.53 3.00
N CYS A 386 20.03 15.30 2.91
CA CYS A 386 18.71 14.89 3.39
C CYS A 386 17.58 15.75 2.83
N ASP A 387 17.64 16.04 1.54
CA ASP A 387 16.68 16.89 0.83
C ASP A 387 16.50 16.37 -0.61
N GLY A 388 15.62 17.01 -1.32
CA GLY A 388 15.44 16.82 -2.75
C GLY A 388 14.61 17.94 -3.35
N ASP A 389 14.58 17.98 -4.67
CA ASP A 389 13.80 19.00 -5.36
C ASP A 389 13.15 18.46 -6.63
N ILE A 390 12.06 19.09 -7.00
CA ILE A 390 11.40 18.97 -8.29
C ILE A 390 11.72 20.24 -9.08
N LEU A 391 12.42 20.07 -10.18
CA LEU A 391 12.93 21.16 -11.03
C LEU A 391 12.11 21.15 -12.33
N LEU A 392 11.08 21.99 -12.38
CA LEU A 392 10.13 22.04 -13.49
C LEU A 392 10.74 22.66 -14.74
N LEU A 393 10.42 22.09 -15.90
CA LEU A 393 10.61 22.77 -17.19
C LEU A 393 9.73 24.02 -17.21
N LYS A 394 10.22 25.09 -17.85
CA LYS A 394 9.31 26.19 -18.23
C LYS A 394 8.21 25.59 -19.10
N PRO A 395 6.93 25.92 -18.88
CA PRO A 395 5.92 25.59 -19.87
C PRO A 395 6.45 26.12 -21.23
N SER A 396 6.52 25.23 -22.21
CA SER A 396 6.73 25.69 -23.60
C SER A 396 5.62 26.70 -23.84
N GLY A 397 6.00 27.97 -23.96
CA GLY A 397 5.06 29.05 -24.19
C GLY A 397 4.14 28.63 -25.35
N SER A 398 2.83 28.65 -25.12
CA SER A 398 1.92 28.74 -26.24
C SER A 398 2.45 29.92 -27.10
N ALA A 399 2.98 29.60 -28.26
CA ALA A 399 3.24 30.62 -29.25
C ALA A 399 1.97 31.48 -29.35
N ARG A 400 2.13 32.77 -29.05
CA ARG A 400 1.05 33.75 -29.20
C ARG A 400 0.60 33.81 -30.64
#